data_5dfdec64adaec7ff8ff418f1e903cfd4
#
_entry.id   5dfdec64adaec7ff8ff418f1e903cfd4
#
_cell.length_a   1.000
_cell.length_b   1.000
_cell.length_c   1.000
_cell.angle_alpha   90.00
_cell.angle_beta   90.00
_cell.angle_gamma   90.00
#
_symmetry.space_group_name_H-M   'P 1'
#
loop_
_entity.id
_entity.type
_entity.pdbx_description
1 polymer ?
#
loop_
_entity_poly.entity_id
_entity_poly.type
_entity_poly.pdbx_seq_one_letter_code
_entity_poly.pdbx_strand_id
1 'polypeptide(L)'
;MNPEATLSEADKFRLDRGAKPLTIAHISDIHAGSQYFVPNLMDRAVIELNDLKPDFVVVTGDLTDQGYKQEYLLMKSYLDKIQCRDMVVVPGNHDARNVGYVHFEEMFGSRQSVIHKSGISIVGVDSSEPDLDYGTIGRHRYSWLRDQFSTPAMFRVFVLHHHLLPVPGTGRERNMVYDAGDTLEVLQECGVNLVLSGHKHVPYAWRLENIFTVNAGTVCTLRLRGRVRPCYNVIEITAGEVTIWRKYPFHDADQIIKFSSSTFAYEKSLPDKPGGAS
;
A
#
# COMPACT_ATOMS: atom_id res chain seq x y z
N MET A 1 28.90 -15.44 13.12
CA MET A 1 29.50 -14.62 12.02
C MET A 1 28.44 -14.58 10.93
N ASN A 2 27.67 -13.48 10.86
CA ASN A 2 26.73 -13.27 9.76
C ASN A 2 27.56 -12.82 8.55
N PRO A 3 27.49 -13.48 7.39
CA PRO A 3 28.01 -12.88 6.17
C PRO A 3 27.16 -11.65 5.87
N GLU A 4 27.77 -10.48 5.82
CA GLU A 4 27.15 -9.28 5.28
C GLU A 4 26.71 -9.58 3.84
N ALA A 5 25.44 -9.90 3.67
CA ALA A 5 24.84 -10.03 2.35
C ALA A 5 24.82 -8.61 1.74
N THR A 6 25.80 -8.32 0.90
CA THR A 6 25.92 -7.05 0.19
C THR A 6 24.95 -7.02 -0.98
N LEU A 7 24.29 -5.87 -1.16
CA LEU A 7 23.51 -5.61 -2.37
C LEU A 7 24.37 -5.84 -3.63
N SER A 8 23.76 -6.38 -4.67
CA SER A 8 24.46 -6.53 -5.94
C SER A 8 24.86 -5.16 -6.52
N GLU A 9 25.95 -5.12 -7.28
CA GLU A 9 26.36 -3.88 -7.97
C GLU A 9 25.24 -3.35 -8.91
N ALA A 10 24.43 -4.23 -9.48
CA ALA A 10 23.28 -3.84 -10.31
C ALA A 10 22.18 -3.14 -9.47
N ASP A 11 21.95 -3.58 -8.23
CA ASP A 11 20.98 -2.94 -7.34
C ASP A 11 21.47 -1.59 -6.84
N LYS A 12 22.76 -1.45 -6.58
CA LYS A 12 23.38 -0.17 -6.23
C LYS A 12 23.33 0.81 -7.40
N PHE A 13 23.62 0.35 -8.61
CA PHE A 13 23.65 1.20 -9.81
C PHE A 13 22.27 1.75 -10.16
N ARG A 14 21.20 0.98 -9.97
CA ARG A 14 19.84 1.40 -10.35
C ARG A 14 19.28 2.54 -9.49
N LEU A 15 19.83 2.75 -8.30
CA LEU A 15 19.48 3.86 -7.41
C LEU A 15 20.53 4.99 -7.42
N ASP A 16 21.54 4.91 -8.30
CA ASP A 16 22.57 5.94 -8.40
C ASP A 16 22.00 7.24 -9.02
N ARG A 17 22.65 8.36 -8.68
CA ARG A 17 22.23 9.70 -9.14
C ARG A 17 22.21 9.76 -10.66
N GLY A 18 21.00 9.94 -11.24
CA GLY A 18 20.77 10.03 -12.68
C GLY A 18 20.09 8.80 -13.30
N ALA A 19 19.90 7.70 -12.56
CA ALA A 19 19.08 6.58 -13.01
C ALA A 19 17.58 6.94 -12.95
N LYS A 20 16.78 6.28 -13.79
CA LYS A 20 15.31 6.40 -13.73
C LYS A 20 14.83 6.01 -12.32
N PRO A 21 13.95 6.79 -11.67
CA PRO A 21 13.36 6.42 -10.39
C PRO A 21 12.71 5.04 -10.45
N LEU A 22 12.82 4.26 -9.37
CA LEU A 22 11.96 3.11 -9.17
C LEU A 22 10.57 3.57 -8.78
N THR A 23 9.55 3.01 -9.42
CA THR A 23 8.18 3.47 -9.28
C THR A 23 7.31 2.38 -8.69
N ILE A 24 6.60 2.69 -7.60
CA ILE A 24 5.56 1.85 -7.01
C ILE A 24 4.20 2.51 -7.27
N ALA A 25 3.27 1.79 -7.87
CA ALA A 25 1.87 2.19 -7.92
C ALA A 25 1.11 1.53 -6.76
N HIS A 26 0.39 2.31 -5.95
CA HIS A 26 -0.32 1.86 -4.77
C HIS A 26 -1.82 2.13 -4.92
N ILE A 27 -2.60 1.08 -5.11
CA ILE A 27 -4.06 1.09 -5.22
C ILE A 27 -4.71 0.35 -4.04
N SER A 28 -5.95 0.70 -3.70
CA SER A 28 -6.66 0.14 -2.55
C SER A 28 -8.17 0.29 -2.66
N ASP A 29 -8.90 -0.42 -1.81
CA ASP A 29 -10.32 -0.21 -1.51
C ASP A 29 -11.19 -0.19 -2.78
N ILE A 30 -11.11 -1.27 -3.56
CA ILE A 30 -11.73 -1.41 -4.87
C ILE A 30 -13.22 -1.75 -4.73
N HIS A 31 -13.56 -2.63 -3.75
CA HIS A 31 -14.90 -3.10 -3.44
C HIS A 31 -15.68 -3.56 -4.68
N ALA A 32 -15.08 -4.43 -5.48
CA ALA A 32 -15.76 -5.08 -6.59
C ALA A 32 -17.03 -5.81 -6.09
N GLY A 33 -18.12 -5.64 -6.83
CA GLY A 33 -19.44 -6.14 -6.42
C GLY A 33 -20.28 -5.15 -5.61
N SER A 34 -19.67 -4.10 -5.05
CA SER A 34 -20.41 -3.04 -4.37
C SER A 34 -21.28 -2.23 -5.35
N GLN A 35 -22.44 -1.76 -4.89
CA GLN A 35 -23.25 -0.78 -5.64
C GLN A 35 -22.51 0.55 -5.90
N TYR A 36 -21.42 0.81 -5.17
CA TYR A 36 -20.59 2.00 -5.33
C TYR A 36 -19.38 1.78 -6.25
N PHE A 37 -19.14 0.56 -6.71
CA PHE A 37 -18.07 0.25 -7.64
C PHE A 37 -18.33 0.91 -9.00
N VAL A 38 -17.35 1.60 -9.54
CA VAL A 38 -17.43 2.31 -10.82
C VAL A 38 -16.46 1.68 -11.81
N PRO A 39 -16.91 0.77 -12.68
CA PRO A 39 -16.06 0.08 -13.66
C PRO A 39 -15.19 1.02 -14.49
N ASN A 40 -15.75 2.13 -14.98
CA ASN A 40 -15.02 3.10 -15.81
C ASN A 40 -13.82 3.74 -15.09
N LEU A 41 -13.90 3.94 -13.77
CA LEU A 41 -12.77 4.44 -12.98
C LEU A 41 -11.70 3.36 -12.84
N MET A 42 -12.08 2.10 -12.66
CA MET A 42 -11.14 1.00 -12.59
C MET A 42 -10.47 0.74 -13.96
N ASP A 43 -11.23 0.73 -15.05
CA ASP A 43 -10.67 0.62 -16.40
C ASP A 43 -9.67 1.75 -16.68
N ARG A 44 -10.01 2.98 -16.28
CA ARG A 44 -9.12 4.14 -16.45
C ARG A 44 -7.85 3.99 -15.60
N ALA A 45 -7.97 3.56 -14.34
CA ALA A 45 -6.82 3.32 -13.49
C ALA A 45 -5.88 2.25 -14.10
N VAL A 46 -6.43 1.15 -14.63
CA VAL A 46 -5.63 0.12 -15.32
C VAL A 46 -4.88 0.70 -16.52
N ILE A 47 -5.53 1.53 -17.35
CA ILE A 47 -4.88 2.19 -18.49
C ILE A 47 -3.73 3.09 -17.99
N GLU A 48 -4.00 3.94 -17.02
CA GLU A 48 -2.98 4.86 -16.48
C GLU A 48 -1.81 4.13 -15.81
N LEU A 49 -2.06 3.01 -15.13
CA LEU A 49 -1.02 2.15 -14.58
C LEU A 49 -0.15 1.52 -15.68
N ASN A 50 -0.77 1.07 -16.77
CA ASN A 50 -0.04 0.50 -17.89
C ASN A 50 0.78 1.55 -18.66
N ASP A 51 0.28 2.78 -18.77
CA ASP A 51 1.02 3.91 -19.35
C ASP A 51 2.20 4.33 -18.45
N LEU A 52 2.01 4.31 -17.12
CA LEU A 52 3.04 4.61 -16.12
C LEU A 52 4.18 3.59 -16.15
N LYS A 53 3.88 2.31 -16.42
CA LYS A 53 4.82 1.18 -16.39
C LYS A 53 5.59 1.12 -15.07
N PRO A 54 4.92 0.98 -13.92
CA PRO A 54 5.57 0.94 -12.64
C PRO A 54 6.46 -0.29 -12.51
N ASP A 55 7.52 -0.20 -11.71
CA ASP A 55 8.37 -1.34 -11.38
C ASP A 55 7.64 -2.32 -10.46
N PHE A 56 6.76 -1.80 -9.58
CA PHE A 56 5.96 -2.58 -8.65
C PHE A 56 4.52 -2.04 -8.58
N VAL A 57 3.57 -2.95 -8.38
CA VAL A 57 2.18 -2.61 -8.03
C VAL A 57 1.89 -3.15 -6.64
N VAL A 58 1.35 -2.33 -5.77
CA VAL A 58 0.91 -2.69 -4.42
C VAL A 58 -0.60 -2.50 -4.31
N VAL A 59 -1.30 -3.53 -3.89
CA VAL A 59 -2.75 -3.54 -3.69
C VAL A 59 -3.04 -3.82 -2.21
N THR A 60 -3.53 -2.81 -1.50
CA THR A 60 -3.70 -2.87 -0.05
C THR A 60 -5.11 -3.28 0.38
N GLY A 61 -5.68 -4.29 -0.29
CA GLY A 61 -6.90 -4.98 0.14
C GLY A 61 -8.21 -4.26 -0.17
N ASP A 62 -9.27 -4.83 0.38
CA ASP A 62 -10.67 -4.54 0.06
C ASP A 62 -10.91 -4.61 -1.47
N LEU A 63 -10.46 -5.73 -2.04
CA LEU A 63 -10.65 -6.07 -3.45
C LEU A 63 -12.14 -6.27 -3.75
N THR A 64 -12.84 -6.92 -2.82
CA THR A 64 -14.23 -7.34 -2.89
C THR A 64 -15.10 -6.54 -1.91
N ASP A 65 -16.42 -6.57 -2.05
CA ASP A 65 -17.34 -5.97 -1.08
C ASP A 65 -17.75 -6.96 0.02
N GLN A 66 -17.96 -8.22 -0.31
CA GLN A 66 -18.46 -9.25 0.61
C GLN A 66 -17.60 -10.53 0.64
N GLY A 67 -16.47 -10.57 -0.04
CA GLY A 67 -15.63 -11.76 -0.11
C GLY A 67 -16.20 -12.88 -0.97
N TYR A 68 -17.19 -12.61 -1.82
CA TYR A 68 -17.78 -13.65 -2.66
C TYR A 68 -16.88 -14.00 -3.86
N LYS A 69 -16.91 -15.27 -4.25
CA LYS A 69 -16.08 -15.78 -5.36
C LYS A 69 -16.26 -15.01 -6.66
N GLN A 70 -17.48 -14.57 -6.97
CA GLN A 70 -17.77 -13.79 -8.17
C GLN A 70 -17.12 -12.41 -8.15
N GLU A 71 -17.03 -11.79 -6.98
CA GLU A 71 -16.35 -10.50 -6.79
C GLU A 71 -14.84 -10.65 -6.99
N TYR A 72 -14.26 -11.72 -6.46
CA TYR A 72 -12.85 -12.07 -6.69
C TYR A 72 -12.55 -12.33 -8.17
N LEU A 73 -13.42 -13.07 -8.88
CA LEU A 73 -13.26 -13.32 -10.32
C LEU A 73 -13.31 -12.01 -11.11
N LEU A 74 -14.22 -11.12 -10.76
CA LEU A 74 -14.29 -9.78 -11.35
C LEU A 74 -12.98 -9.03 -11.09
N MET A 75 -12.51 -9.01 -9.84
CA MET A 75 -11.29 -8.30 -9.47
C MET A 75 -10.06 -8.86 -10.15
N LYS A 76 -9.93 -10.20 -10.19
CA LYS A 76 -8.86 -10.89 -10.90
C LYS A 76 -8.79 -10.48 -12.36
N SER A 77 -9.95 -10.35 -13.02
CA SER A 77 -10.02 -9.92 -14.43
C SER A 77 -9.49 -8.49 -14.68
N TYR A 78 -9.52 -7.63 -13.67
CA TYR A 78 -8.92 -6.29 -13.72
C TYR A 78 -7.42 -6.34 -13.44
N LEU A 79 -7.00 -7.04 -12.38
CA LEU A 79 -5.59 -7.13 -12.02
C LEU A 79 -4.76 -7.82 -13.13
N ASP A 80 -5.33 -8.81 -13.80
CA ASP A 80 -4.67 -9.50 -14.91
C ASP A 80 -4.44 -8.59 -16.14
N LYS A 81 -5.15 -7.46 -16.27
CA LYS A 81 -4.91 -6.45 -17.31
C LYS A 81 -3.74 -5.52 -16.98
N ILE A 82 -3.29 -5.49 -15.73
CA ILE A 82 -2.16 -4.64 -15.31
C ILE A 82 -0.86 -5.27 -15.79
N GLN A 83 -0.12 -4.53 -16.63
CA GLN A 83 1.13 -4.98 -17.24
C GLN A 83 2.33 -4.75 -16.29
N CYS A 84 2.23 -5.24 -15.06
CA CYS A 84 3.32 -5.24 -14.10
C CYS A 84 3.48 -6.66 -13.53
N ARG A 85 4.70 -7.20 -13.65
CA ARG A 85 4.98 -8.56 -13.20
C ARG A 85 5.11 -8.65 -11.67
N ASP A 86 5.69 -7.62 -11.07
CA ASP A 86 6.01 -7.59 -9.64
C ASP A 86 4.87 -6.90 -8.89
N MET A 87 3.93 -7.70 -8.41
CA MET A 87 2.72 -7.23 -7.72
C MET A 87 2.66 -7.82 -6.32
N VAL A 88 2.41 -6.97 -5.32
CA VAL A 88 2.08 -7.35 -3.95
C VAL A 88 0.61 -7.08 -3.72
N VAL A 89 -0.13 -8.13 -3.38
CA VAL A 89 -1.56 -8.05 -3.05
C VAL A 89 -1.76 -8.60 -1.65
N VAL A 90 -2.40 -7.83 -0.79
CA VAL A 90 -2.83 -8.29 0.54
C VAL A 90 -4.35 -8.17 0.65
N PRO A 91 -5.03 -9.06 1.41
CA PRO A 91 -6.46 -8.92 1.62
C PRO A 91 -6.81 -7.80 2.60
N GLY A 92 -8.03 -7.28 2.49
CA GLY A 92 -8.64 -6.39 3.47
C GLY A 92 -9.74 -7.08 4.28
N ASN A 93 -10.39 -6.33 5.19
CA ASN A 93 -11.44 -6.90 6.02
C ASN A 93 -12.69 -7.31 5.22
N HIS A 94 -13.00 -6.64 4.11
CA HIS A 94 -14.07 -7.05 3.22
C HIS A 94 -13.75 -8.35 2.47
N ASP A 95 -12.47 -8.56 2.16
CA ASP A 95 -11.97 -9.79 1.53
C ASP A 95 -12.02 -10.99 2.47
N ALA A 96 -12.01 -10.76 3.78
CA ALA A 96 -12.07 -11.81 4.79
C ALA A 96 -13.50 -12.17 5.24
N ARG A 97 -14.51 -11.47 4.71
CA ARG A 97 -15.93 -11.74 5.02
C ARG A 97 -16.37 -13.07 4.42
N ASN A 98 -17.33 -13.67 5.09
CA ASN A 98 -17.92 -14.95 4.71
C ASN A 98 -16.87 -16.02 4.48
N VAL A 99 -16.38 -16.57 3.70
CA VAL A 99 -15.20 -17.44 3.51
C VAL A 99 -14.22 -16.84 2.48
N GLY A 100 -14.24 -15.54 2.33
CA GLY A 100 -13.49 -14.82 1.29
C GLY A 100 -11.99 -15.04 1.36
N TYR A 101 -11.43 -15.23 2.56
CA TYR A 101 -10.01 -15.55 2.72
C TYR A 101 -9.60 -16.86 2.00
N VAL A 102 -10.51 -17.84 1.87
CA VAL A 102 -10.28 -19.06 1.09
C VAL A 102 -10.23 -18.72 -0.40
N HIS A 103 -11.16 -17.89 -0.87
CA HIS A 103 -11.18 -17.46 -2.28
C HIS A 103 -9.98 -16.59 -2.64
N PHE A 104 -9.50 -15.77 -1.69
CA PHE A 104 -8.26 -15.03 -1.86
C PHE A 104 -7.08 -15.98 -2.10
N GLU A 105 -6.93 -17.00 -1.24
CA GLU A 105 -5.85 -17.99 -1.36
C GLU A 105 -5.94 -18.81 -2.66
N GLU A 106 -7.15 -19.17 -3.09
CA GLU A 106 -7.36 -19.85 -4.38
C GLU A 106 -6.88 -19.00 -5.58
N MET A 107 -7.02 -17.67 -5.54
CA MET A 107 -6.78 -16.79 -6.69
C MET A 107 -5.43 -16.07 -6.68
N PHE A 108 -4.94 -15.73 -5.50
CA PHE A 108 -3.72 -14.95 -5.31
C PHE A 108 -2.62 -15.71 -4.57
N GLY A 109 -2.92 -16.89 -4.04
CA GLY A 109 -1.98 -17.67 -3.24
C GLY A 109 -1.91 -17.20 -1.80
N SER A 110 -0.70 -17.11 -1.24
CA SER A 110 -0.50 -16.70 0.15
C SER A 110 -1.08 -15.30 0.43
N ARG A 111 -1.70 -15.13 1.60
CA ARG A 111 -2.11 -13.82 2.12
C ARG A 111 -0.94 -12.96 2.61
N GLN A 112 0.26 -13.51 2.54
CA GLN A 112 1.53 -12.82 2.75
C GLN A 112 2.26 -12.78 1.42
N SER A 113 2.84 -11.63 1.08
CA SER A 113 3.53 -11.42 -0.19
C SER A 113 4.87 -10.73 0.04
N VAL A 114 5.94 -11.24 -0.55
CA VAL A 114 7.30 -10.72 -0.35
C VAL A 114 7.99 -10.55 -1.69
N ILE A 115 8.58 -9.37 -1.89
CA ILE A 115 9.44 -9.07 -3.04
C ILE A 115 10.74 -8.48 -2.52
N HIS A 116 11.87 -9.09 -2.90
CA HIS A 116 13.20 -8.53 -2.73
C HIS A 116 13.84 -8.36 -4.10
N LYS A 117 13.85 -7.14 -4.61
CA LYS A 117 14.32 -6.86 -5.97
C LYS A 117 14.78 -5.41 -6.13
N SER A 118 15.81 -5.20 -6.93
CA SER A 118 16.30 -3.85 -7.29
C SER A 118 16.63 -2.97 -6.07
N GLY A 119 17.16 -3.56 -4.99
CA GLY A 119 17.46 -2.84 -3.76
C GLY A 119 16.25 -2.46 -2.90
N ILE A 120 15.04 -2.89 -3.28
CA ILE A 120 13.81 -2.68 -2.51
C ILE A 120 13.35 -4.00 -1.89
N SER A 121 12.91 -3.94 -0.64
CA SER A 121 12.20 -5.01 0.05
C SER A 121 10.77 -4.58 0.30
N ILE A 122 9.79 -5.29 -0.27
CA ILE A 122 8.36 -5.07 -0.05
C ILE A 122 7.81 -6.30 0.65
N VAL A 123 7.29 -6.13 1.87
CA VAL A 123 6.71 -7.20 2.68
C VAL A 123 5.25 -6.89 2.97
N GLY A 124 4.36 -7.68 2.40
CA GLY A 124 2.92 -7.59 2.57
C GLY A 124 2.40 -8.63 3.56
N VAL A 125 1.51 -8.21 4.45
CA VAL A 125 0.90 -9.08 5.48
C VAL A 125 -0.61 -8.87 5.51
N ASP A 126 -1.34 -9.98 5.60
CA ASP A 126 -2.74 -9.94 5.94
C ASP A 126 -2.93 -9.43 7.37
N SER A 127 -3.63 -8.31 7.49
CA SER A 127 -4.04 -7.74 8.76
C SER A 127 -5.51 -7.97 9.08
N SER A 128 -6.24 -8.69 8.22
CA SER A 128 -7.67 -8.94 8.41
C SER A 128 -7.93 -10.14 9.33
N GLU A 129 -9.08 -10.10 9.96
CA GLU A 129 -9.64 -11.22 10.71
C GLU A 129 -10.99 -11.61 10.10
N PRO A 130 -11.35 -12.91 10.01
CA PRO A 130 -12.61 -13.35 9.42
C PRO A 130 -13.82 -12.66 10.04
N ASP A 131 -14.64 -12.02 9.21
CA ASP A 131 -15.88 -11.34 9.58
C ASP A 131 -15.75 -10.20 10.61
N LEU A 132 -14.53 -9.65 10.77
CA LEU A 132 -14.26 -8.53 11.65
C LEU A 132 -13.75 -7.32 10.87
N ASP A 133 -14.07 -6.11 11.34
CA ASP A 133 -13.66 -4.85 10.71
C ASP A 133 -12.35 -4.29 11.27
N TYR A 134 -11.81 -4.83 12.35
CA TYR A 134 -10.50 -4.44 12.88
C TYR A 134 -9.39 -5.39 12.40
N GLY A 135 -8.17 -4.91 12.46
CA GLY A 135 -7.00 -5.67 12.02
C GLY A 135 -6.09 -6.10 13.16
N THR A 136 -5.29 -7.13 12.90
CA THR A 136 -4.17 -7.53 13.77
C THR A 136 -3.03 -8.08 12.93
N ILE A 137 -1.79 -7.83 13.35
CA ILE A 137 -0.62 -8.49 12.78
C ILE A 137 -0.32 -9.77 13.57
N GLY A 138 -0.36 -9.67 14.87
CA GLY A 138 -0.13 -10.77 15.80
C GLY A 138 1.36 -11.05 16.06
N ARG A 139 1.68 -11.20 17.34
CA ARG A 139 3.07 -11.40 17.80
C ARG A 139 3.77 -12.62 17.20
N HIS A 140 3.01 -13.62 16.77
CA HIS A 140 3.55 -14.83 16.12
C HIS A 140 4.20 -14.53 14.76
N ARG A 141 3.87 -13.38 14.11
CA ARG A 141 4.45 -12.96 12.84
C ARG A 141 5.67 -12.05 13.01
N TYR A 142 5.97 -11.54 14.21
CA TYR A 142 7.05 -10.56 14.37
C TYR A 142 8.44 -11.13 14.07
N SER A 143 8.72 -12.40 14.45
CA SER A 143 9.97 -13.05 14.07
C SER A 143 10.09 -13.21 12.56
N TRP A 144 9.01 -13.62 11.91
CA TRP A 144 8.98 -13.74 10.45
C TRP A 144 9.21 -12.37 9.77
N LEU A 145 8.62 -11.28 10.28
CA LEU A 145 8.86 -9.93 9.75
C LEU A 145 10.34 -9.55 9.85
N ARG A 146 10.97 -9.80 11.01
CA ARG A 146 12.41 -9.55 11.18
C ARG A 146 13.25 -10.36 10.20
N ASP A 147 12.89 -11.62 9.97
CA ASP A 147 13.56 -12.48 9.01
C ASP A 147 13.44 -11.95 7.58
N GLN A 148 12.24 -11.53 7.15
CA GLN A 148 12.04 -10.96 5.82
C GLN A 148 12.83 -9.66 5.62
N PHE A 149 12.78 -8.75 6.60
CA PHE A 149 13.50 -7.48 6.51
C PHE A 149 15.00 -7.59 6.82
N SER A 150 15.51 -8.77 7.22
CA SER A 150 16.95 -9.02 7.33
C SER A 150 17.65 -9.09 5.96
N THR A 151 16.90 -9.33 4.88
CA THR A 151 17.42 -9.25 3.52
C THR A 151 17.95 -7.84 3.24
N PRO A 152 19.20 -7.71 2.75
CA PRO A 152 19.77 -6.40 2.43
C PRO A 152 18.91 -5.63 1.44
N ALA A 153 18.52 -4.42 1.83
CA ALA A 153 17.75 -3.53 0.99
C ALA A 153 18.08 -2.07 1.32
N MET A 154 18.08 -1.21 0.30
CA MET A 154 18.25 0.24 0.45
C MET A 154 16.96 0.91 0.90
N PHE A 155 15.81 0.32 0.54
CA PHE A 155 14.49 0.85 0.90
C PHE A 155 13.54 -0.29 1.26
N ARG A 156 12.89 -0.18 2.42
CA ARG A 156 12.00 -1.19 2.97
C ARG A 156 10.58 -0.67 3.05
N VAL A 157 9.65 -1.44 2.47
CA VAL A 157 8.22 -1.11 2.42
C VAL A 157 7.43 -2.21 3.13
N PHE A 158 6.64 -1.84 4.10
CA PHE A 158 5.66 -2.72 4.75
C PHE A 158 4.27 -2.44 4.20
N VAL A 159 3.53 -3.50 3.88
CA VAL A 159 2.22 -3.41 3.22
C VAL A 159 1.19 -4.17 4.04
N LEU A 160 0.09 -3.52 4.34
CA LEU A 160 -1.06 -4.12 5.02
C LEU A 160 -2.33 -3.38 4.59
N HIS A 161 -3.51 -3.91 4.95
CA HIS A 161 -4.77 -3.21 4.68
C HIS A 161 -5.11 -2.16 5.74
N HIS A 162 -5.19 -2.57 7.01
CA HIS A 162 -5.55 -1.67 8.11
C HIS A 162 -4.41 -0.69 8.43
N HIS A 163 -4.77 0.50 8.90
CA HIS A 163 -3.81 1.54 9.24
C HIS A 163 -3.20 1.33 10.64
N LEU A 164 -1.94 1.71 10.81
CA LEU A 164 -1.22 1.66 12.09
C LEU A 164 -1.36 2.96 12.89
N LEU A 165 -1.64 4.09 12.23
CA LEU A 165 -1.82 5.41 12.84
C LEU A 165 -3.19 5.96 12.50
N PRO A 166 -3.81 6.76 13.39
CA PRO A 166 -5.11 7.38 13.13
C PRO A 166 -5.13 8.20 11.84
N VAL A 167 -6.21 8.10 11.08
CA VAL A 167 -6.43 8.91 9.88
C VAL A 167 -7.38 10.06 10.22
N PRO A 168 -6.92 11.33 10.21
CA PRO A 168 -7.73 12.48 10.58
C PRO A 168 -9.00 12.61 9.73
N GLY A 169 -10.08 13.03 10.36
CA GLY A 169 -11.37 13.24 9.70
C GLY A 169 -12.20 11.96 9.46
N THR A 170 -11.72 10.80 9.91
CA THR A 170 -12.46 9.53 9.76
C THR A 170 -13.31 9.15 10.99
N GLY A 171 -13.40 10.04 11.98
CA GLY A 171 -14.19 9.86 13.19
C GLY A 171 -13.39 9.20 14.32
N ARG A 172 -14.09 8.45 15.20
CA ARG A 172 -13.44 7.73 16.28
C ARG A 172 -12.53 6.64 15.70
N GLU A 173 -11.33 6.51 16.29
CA GLU A 173 -10.37 5.49 15.88
C GLU A 173 -10.86 4.10 16.31
N ARG A 174 -11.57 3.49 15.41
CA ARG A 174 -11.97 2.08 15.47
C ARG A 174 -11.39 1.40 14.25
N ASN A 175 -11.28 0.09 14.32
CA ASN A 175 -10.90 -0.72 13.17
C ASN A 175 -9.46 -0.41 12.67
N MET A 176 -8.58 -0.05 13.61
CA MET A 176 -7.13 -0.03 13.42
C MET A 176 -6.55 -1.42 13.61
N VAL A 177 -5.27 -1.56 13.38
CA VAL A 177 -4.51 -2.72 13.84
C VAL A 177 -4.48 -2.73 15.37
N TYR A 178 -4.94 -3.83 15.98
CA TYR A 178 -5.05 -3.93 17.44
C TYR A 178 -3.69 -3.83 18.15
N ASP A 179 -2.68 -4.46 17.57
CA ASP A 179 -1.29 -4.46 18.05
C ASP A 179 -0.40 -3.46 17.28
N ALA A 180 -0.97 -2.29 16.90
CA ALA A 180 -0.28 -1.29 16.08
C ALA A 180 1.00 -0.76 16.75
N GLY A 181 1.00 -0.56 18.06
CA GLY A 181 2.18 -0.08 18.79
C GLY A 181 3.35 -1.06 18.72
N ASP A 182 3.10 -2.33 19.07
CA ASP A 182 4.09 -3.40 19.01
C ASP A 182 4.59 -3.61 17.55
N THR A 183 3.66 -3.51 16.59
CA THR A 183 4.01 -3.61 15.15
C THR A 183 4.92 -2.47 14.73
N LEU A 184 4.63 -1.23 15.08
CA LEU A 184 5.46 -0.07 14.75
C LEU A 184 6.87 -0.18 15.35
N GLU A 185 7.00 -0.70 16.59
CA GLU A 185 8.30 -0.96 17.20
C GLU A 185 9.11 -1.97 16.37
N VAL A 186 8.49 -3.10 15.97
CA VAL A 186 9.13 -4.10 15.11
C VAL A 186 9.54 -3.51 13.75
N LEU A 187 8.69 -2.70 13.13
CA LEU A 187 9.01 -2.08 11.85
C LEU A 187 10.17 -1.07 11.97
N GLN A 188 10.25 -0.35 13.09
CA GLN A 188 11.35 0.56 13.38
C GLN A 188 12.68 -0.20 13.57
N GLU A 189 12.66 -1.28 14.37
CA GLU A 189 13.82 -2.17 14.53
C GLU A 189 14.30 -2.75 13.19
N CYS A 190 13.37 -3.09 12.30
CA CYS A 190 13.67 -3.60 10.96
C CYS A 190 14.14 -2.52 9.98
N GLY A 191 14.15 -1.24 10.36
CA GLY A 191 14.53 -0.13 9.49
C GLY A 191 13.56 0.06 8.32
N VAL A 192 12.27 -0.16 8.52
CA VAL A 192 11.22 0.10 7.52
C VAL A 192 11.13 1.61 7.26
N ASN A 193 11.12 2.00 5.99
CA ASN A 193 11.06 3.40 5.56
C ASN A 193 9.63 3.85 5.26
N LEU A 194 8.81 2.94 4.72
CA LEU A 194 7.47 3.25 4.23
C LEU A 194 6.48 2.17 4.61
N VAL A 195 5.31 2.58 5.10
CA VAL A 195 4.14 1.71 5.33
C VAL A 195 3.03 2.13 4.39
N LEU A 196 2.49 1.19 3.62
CA LEU A 196 1.37 1.41 2.70
C LEU A 196 0.13 0.69 3.23
N SER A 197 -1.00 1.42 3.29
CA SER A 197 -2.27 0.89 3.79
C SER A 197 -3.49 1.53 3.10
N GLY A 198 -4.69 1.02 3.37
CA GLY A 198 -5.97 1.48 2.85
C GLY A 198 -7.03 1.67 3.93
N HIS A 199 -8.18 0.99 3.77
CA HIS A 199 -9.26 0.80 4.74
C HIS A 199 -10.17 2.01 5.00
N LYS A 200 -9.62 3.19 5.16
CA LYS A 200 -10.41 4.38 5.55
C LYS A 200 -11.00 5.13 4.37
N HIS A 201 -10.64 4.81 3.14
CA HIS A 201 -11.00 5.54 1.91
C HIS A 201 -10.60 7.02 1.95
N VAL A 202 -9.74 7.41 2.89
CA VAL A 202 -9.21 8.76 3.03
C VAL A 202 -7.69 8.68 2.85
N PRO A 203 -7.16 9.21 1.76
CA PRO A 203 -5.73 9.23 1.55
C PRO A 203 -5.06 10.20 2.52
N TYR A 204 -4.08 9.71 3.25
CA TYR A 204 -3.36 10.49 4.24
C TYR A 204 -1.90 10.05 4.35
N ALA A 205 -1.03 10.94 4.77
CA ALA A 205 0.37 10.62 5.03
C ALA A 205 0.80 11.15 6.39
N TRP A 206 1.38 10.26 7.20
CA TRP A 206 2.02 10.54 8.46
C TRP A 206 3.53 10.32 8.37
N ARG A 207 4.26 11.00 9.24
CA ARG A 207 5.62 10.62 9.62
C ARG A 207 5.65 10.28 11.09
N LEU A 208 6.20 9.12 11.43
CA LEU A 208 6.52 8.72 12.78
C LEU A 208 8.00 8.31 12.80
N GLU A 209 8.82 9.09 13.50
CA GLU A 209 10.28 8.89 13.51
C GLU A 209 10.85 8.82 12.08
N ASN A 210 11.41 7.69 11.70
CA ASN A 210 11.99 7.44 10.39
C ASN A 210 11.05 6.66 9.44
N ILE A 211 9.80 6.45 9.85
CA ILE A 211 8.79 5.75 9.06
C ILE A 211 7.79 6.75 8.49
N PHE A 212 7.55 6.70 7.20
CA PHE A 212 6.40 7.34 6.58
C PHE A 212 5.26 6.32 6.43
N THR A 213 4.06 6.66 6.88
CA THR A 213 2.86 5.84 6.65
C THR A 213 1.96 6.55 5.67
N VAL A 214 1.52 5.84 4.63
CA VAL A 214 0.70 6.39 3.55
C VAL A 214 -0.53 5.53 3.36
N ASN A 215 -1.68 6.12 3.68
CA ASN A 215 -2.96 5.53 3.37
C ASN A 215 -3.37 5.88 1.94
N ALA A 216 -3.84 4.91 1.19
CA ALA A 216 -4.54 5.16 -0.06
C ALA A 216 -5.99 5.60 0.19
N GLY A 217 -6.55 6.32 -0.78
CA GLY A 217 -8.00 6.40 -0.94
C GLY A 217 -8.52 5.19 -1.69
N THR A 218 -9.79 5.17 -2.00
CA THR A 218 -10.33 4.19 -2.95
C THR A 218 -9.97 4.58 -4.39
N VAL A 219 -9.59 3.61 -5.20
CA VAL A 219 -9.23 3.89 -6.60
C VAL A 219 -10.45 4.07 -7.50
N CYS A 220 -11.55 3.40 -7.22
CA CYS A 220 -12.68 3.31 -8.17
C CYS A 220 -14.07 3.16 -7.53
N THR A 221 -14.24 3.37 -6.23
CA THR A 221 -15.58 3.35 -5.63
C THR A 221 -16.05 4.73 -5.18
N LEU A 222 -17.36 4.97 -5.26
CA LEU A 222 -18.00 6.17 -4.72
C LEU A 222 -18.40 6.01 -3.24
N ARG A 223 -17.96 4.96 -2.57
CA ARG A 223 -18.06 4.81 -1.10
C ARG A 223 -17.01 5.71 -0.43
N LEU A 224 -17.19 7.00 -0.63
CA LEU A 224 -16.23 8.02 -0.19
C LEU A 224 -16.49 8.43 1.26
N ARG A 225 -15.41 8.81 1.94
CA ARG A 225 -15.49 9.55 3.21
C ARG A 225 -15.07 10.99 2.98
N GLY A 226 -15.95 11.93 3.34
CA GLY A 226 -15.73 13.34 3.05
C GLY A 226 -15.83 13.67 1.57
N ARG A 227 -15.01 14.61 1.10
CA ARG A 227 -15.03 15.12 -0.29
C ARG A 227 -13.82 14.62 -1.11
N VAL A 228 -13.18 13.55 -0.68
CA VAL A 228 -12.01 13.02 -1.40
C VAL A 228 -12.50 12.22 -2.60
N ARG A 229 -11.99 12.56 -3.78
CA ARG A 229 -12.28 11.81 -5.02
C ARG A 229 -11.54 10.47 -5.03
N PRO A 230 -12.01 9.49 -5.81
CA PRO A 230 -11.27 8.27 -6.06
C PRO A 230 -9.85 8.59 -6.52
N CYS A 231 -8.86 7.93 -5.91
CA CYS A 231 -7.46 8.21 -6.17
C CYS A 231 -6.58 7.00 -5.80
N TYR A 232 -5.36 7.02 -6.30
CA TYR A 232 -4.29 6.09 -5.97
C TYR A 232 -2.96 6.84 -5.78
N ASN A 233 -1.96 6.18 -5.21
CA ASN A 233 -0.66 6.81 -5.02
C ASN A 233 0.35 6.29 -6.04
N VAL A 234 1.28 7.15 -6.42
CA VAL A 234 2.49 6.82 -7.18
C VAL A 234 3.67 7.23 -6.33
N ILE A 235 4.57 6.30 -6.03
CA ILE A 235 5.75 6.52 -5.21
C ILE A 235 6.98 6.38 -6.11
N GLU A 236 7.77 7.43 -6.22
CA GLU A 236 9.03 7.46 -6.96
C GLU A 236 10.19 7.45 -5.98
N ILE A 237 11.09 6.48 -6.14
CA ILE A 237 12.22 6.25 -5.23
C ILE A 237 13.52 6.39 -6.03
N THR A 238 14.39 7.27 -5.56
CA THR A 238 15.77 7.44 -6.02
C THR A 238 16.76 7.12 -4.90
N ALA A 239 18.06 7.18 -5.18
CA ALA A 239 19.12 6.94 -4.18
C ALA A 239 19.08 7.87 -2.95
N GLY A 240 18.46 9.02 -3.05
CA GLY A 240 18.47 10.01 -1.96
C GLY A 240 17.10 10.58 -1.62
N GLU A 241 16.09 10.27 -2.41
CA GLU A 241 14.82 10.96 -2.31
C GLU A 241 13.64 10.06 -2.68
N VAL A 242 12.54 10.25 -1.97
CA VAL A 242 11.25 9.62 -2.25
C VAL A 242 10.20 10.71 -2.45
N THR A 243 9.48 10.62 -3.56
CA THR A 243 8.35 11.51 -3.86
C THR A 243 7.08 10.70 -3.95
N ILE A 244 6.03 11.14 -3.27
CA ILE A 244 4.71 10.52 -3.29
C ILE A 244 3.72 11.45 -3.95
N TRP A 245 3.13 10.95 -5.01
CA TRP A 245 2.09 11.60 -5.79
C TRP A 245 0.74 10.97 -5.50
N ARG A 246 -0.31 11.79 -5.46
CA ARG A 246 -1.70 11.35 -5.49
C ARG A 246 -2.24 11.55 -6.87
N LYS A 247 -2.60 10.46 -7.53
CA LYS A 247 -3.16 10.45 -8.87
C LYS A 247 -4.66 10.22 -8.79
N TYR A 248 -5.40 10.96 -9.58
CA TYR A 248 -6.86 10.82 -9.71
C TYR A 248 -7.17 10.31 -11.12
N PRO A 249 -7.94 9.21 -11.28
CA PRO A 249 -8.34 8.77 -12.62
C PRO A 249 -8.93 9.92 -13.44
N PHE A 250 -8.47 10.08 -14.69
CA PHE A 250 -8.79 11.17 -15.61
C PHE A 250 -8.23 12.57 -15.27
N HIS A 251 -7.44 12.73 -14.23
CA HIS A 251 -6.92 14.04 -13.80
C HIS A 251 -5.41 13.98 -13.57
N ASP A 252 -4.82 15.16 -13.37
CA ASP A 252 -3.42 15.27 -13.02
C ASP A 252 -3.12 14.73 -11.60
N ALA A 253 -1.84 14.58 -11.30
CA ALA A 253 -1.36 14.14 -9.99
C ALA A 253 -0.95 15.34 -9.15
N ASP A 254 -1.23 15.26 -7.84
CA ASP A 254 -0.74 16.20 -6.85
C ASP A 254 0.45 15.60 -6.09
N GLN A 255 1.54 16.34 -5.95
CA GLN A 255 2.62 15.96 -5.05
C GLN A 255 2.14 16.08 -3.59
N ILE A 256 2.21 14.99 -2.84
CA ILE A 256 1.74 14.94 -1.45
C ILE A 256 2.88 15.20 -0.49
N ILE A 257 3.97 14.48 -0.67
CA ILE A 257 5.12 14.52 0.21
C ILE A 257 6.36 14.17 -0.57
N LYS A 258 7.45 14.81 -0.21
CA LYS A 258 8.77 14.56 -0.71
C LYS A 258 9.71 14.48 0.48
N PHE A 259 10.53 13.45 0.57
CA PHE A 259 11.44 13.26 1.69
C PHE A 259 12.76 12.64 1.28
N SER A 260 13.79 12.94 2.04
CA SER A 260 15.11 12.32 1.90
C SER A 260 15.08 10.92 2.52
N SER A 261 15.53 9.91 1.77
CA SER A 261 15.64 8.53 2.28
C SER A 261 16.75 8.34 3.32
N SER A 262 17.68 9.28 3.44
CA SER A 262 18.81 9.20 4.38
C SER A 262 18.63 10.05 5.63
N THR A 263 18.09 11.27 5.50
CA THR A 263 17.92 12.21 6.62
C THR A 263 16.49 12.27 7.13
N PHE A 264 15.53 11.73 6.38
CA PHE A 264 14.10 11.81 6.62
C PHE A 264 13.57 13.26 6.74
N ALA A 265 14.35 14.25 6.30
CA ALA A 265 13.84 15.60 6.09
C ALA A 265 12.76 15.57 5.00
N TYR A 266 11.65 16.28 5.20
CA TYR A 266 10.50 16.18 4.30
C TYR A 266 9.82 17.51 4.05
N GLU A 267 9.18 17.62 2.88
CA GLU A 267 8.27 18.69 2.49
C GLU A 267 6.89 18.10 2.23
N LYS A 268 5.86 18.70 2.79
CA LYS A 268 4.46 18.29 2.61
C LYS A 268 3.72 19.38 1.83
N SER A 269 3.16 19.04 0.68
CA SER A 269 2.65 20.00 -0.28
C SER A 269 1.15 20.25 -0.21
N LEU A 270 0.38 19.36 0.43
CA LEU A 270 -1.07 19.52 0.51
C LEU A 270 -1.56 19.87 1.92
N PRO A 271 -2.59 20.72 2.04
CA PRO A 271 -3.25 20.95 3.30
C PRO A 271 -3.96 19.65 3.76
N ASP A 272 -3.77 19.30 5.02
CA ASP A 272 -4.36 18.12 5.65
C ASP A 272 -5.88 18.20 5.84
N LYS A 273 -6.54 19.22 5.33
CA LYS A 273 -7.98 19.38 5.53
C LYS A 273 -8.75 19.06 4.25
N PRO A 274 -9.68 18.10 4.30
CA PRO A 274 -10.73 18.04 3.30
C PRO A 274 -11.49 19.37 3.35
N GLY A 275 -11.38 20.16 2.29
CA GLY A 275 -11.91 21.47 2.05
C GLY A 275 -12.83 22.05 3.14
N GLY A 276 -12.30 22.99 3.91
CA GLY A 276 -13.13 23.94 4.63
C GLY A 276 -13.88 24.76 3.58
N ALA A 277 -15.19 24.68 3.60
CA ALA A 277 -16.02 25.61 2.86
C ALA A 277 -15.80 27.02 3.44
N SER A 278 -15.41 27.96 2.59
CA SER A 278 -15.73 29.38 2.75
C SER A 278 -17.17 29.59 2.35
#